data_6469096a3cd8086fa850ea17653a78b1
#
_entry.id   6469096a3cd8086fa850ea17653a78b1
#
_cell.length_a   1.000
_cell.length_b   1.000
_cell.length_c   1.000
_cell.angle_alpha   90.00
_cell.angle_beta   90.00
_cell.angle_gamma   90.00
#
_symmetry.space_group_name_H-M   'P 1'
#
loop_
_entity.id
_entity.type
_entity.pdbx_description
1 polymer ?
#
loop_
_entity_poly.entity_id
_entity_poly.type
_entity_poly.pdbx_seq_one_letter_code
_entity_poly.pdbx_strand_id
1 'polypeptide(L)'
;MKRVLLTGMSGTGKSTVIAALAARGYKAVDADSEAFSEWVTVDSSADAETAGAPLEPDRDWIWREDRVQELLDTEDADILFLSGCAPNMGKFQPRFDYVILMSAPASVIVERLATRTSNSYGKRPEEVARVLELIETVEPLLRRIATSEIDSSACLDDVVTSVLRLVL
;
A
#
# COMPACT_ATOMS: atom_id res chain seq x y z
N MET A 1 -1.04 7.40 -20.30
CA MET A 1 -0.27 6.98 -19.07
C MET A 1 -0.93 5.74 -18.47
N LYS A 2 -0.17 4.67 -18.23
CA LYS A 2 -0.64 3.52 -17.44
C LYS A 2 -0.57 3.86 -15.95
N ARG A 3 -1.58 3.50 -15.19
CA ARG A 3 -1.66 3.75 -13.73
C ARG A 3 -1.65 2.42 -12.99
N VAL A 4 -0.66 2.21 -12.14
CA VAL A 4 -0.40 0.96 -11.43
C VAL A 4 -0.48 1.22 -9.94
N LEU A 5 -1.37 0.51 -9.26
CA LEU A 5 -1.45 0.51 -7.79
C LEU A 5 -0.70 -0.70 -7.23
N LEU A 6 0.26 -0.45 -6.36
CA LEU A 6 0.89 -1.47 -5.52
C LEU A 6 0.25 -1.42 -4.13
N THR A 7 -0.51 -2.42 -3.76
CA THR A 7 -1.18 -2.47 -2.46
C THR A 7 -0.79 -3.71 -1.66
N GLY A 8 -1.13 -3.74 -0.41
CA GLY A 8 -0.80 -4.84 0.50
C GLY A 8 -0.61 -4.35 1.93
N MET A 9 -0.49 -5.28 2.85
CA MET A 9 -0.34 -4.98 4.27
C MET A 9 1.01 -4.33 4.60
N SER A 10 1.10 -3.73 5.77
CA SER A 10 2.36 -3.19 6.29
C SER A 10 3.42 -4.29 6.35
N GLY A 11 4.65 -3.98 5.97
CA GLY A 11 5.75 -4.96 5.97
C GLY A 11 5.88 -5.81 4.70
N THR A 12 5.02 -5.62 3.70
CA THR A 12 5.14 -6.33 2.40
C THR A 12 6.19 -5.74 1.46
N GLY A 13 6.79 -4.59 1.80
CA GLY A 13 7.88 -4.00 1.03
C GLY A 13 7.45 -3.01 -0.05
N LYS A 14 6.24 -2.47 0.01
CA LYS A 14 5.72 -1.49 -0.97
C LYS A 14 6.64 -0.27 -1.16
N SER A 15 7.00 0.40 -0.06
CA SER A 15 7.86 1.60 -0.11
C SER A 15 9.23 1.31 -0.70
N THR A 16 9.79 0.15 -0.41
CA THR A 16 11.10 -0.28 -0.95
C THR A 16 11.02 -0.52 -2.46
N VAL A 17 9.95 -1.15 -2.93
CA VAL A 17 9.70 -1.36 -4.37
C VAL A 17 9.49 -0.03 -5.08
N ILE A 18 8.73 0.89 -4.50
CA ILE A 18 8.52 2.25 -5.05
C ILE A 18 9.85 2.99 -5.18
N ALA A 19 10.69 2.96 -4.15
CA ALA A 19 12.01 3.59 -4.21
C ALA A 19 12.89 2.98 -5.31
N ALA A 20 12.85 1.66 -5.49
CA ALA A 20 13.60 0.97 -6.53
C ALA A 20 13.09 1.29 -7.94
N LEU A 21 11.78 1.45 -8.12
CA LEU A 21 11.18 1.88 -9.39
C LEU A 21 11.56 3.34 -9.72
N ALA A 22 11.51 4.22 -8.72
CA ALA A 22 11.95 5.61 -8.87
C ALA A 22 13.43 5.71 -9.26
N ALA A 23 14.29 4.91 -8.63
CA ALA A 23 15.71 4.83 -8.96
C ALA A 23 15.97 4.34 -10.41
N ARG A 24 15.02 3.62 -11.00
CA ARG A 24 15.05 3.16 -12.40
C ARG A 24 14.44 4.17 -13.38
N GLY A 25 14.02 5.35 -12.89
CA GLY A 25 13.50 6.44 -13.72
C GLY A 25 11.98 6.42 -13.95
N TYR A 26 11.25 5.53 -13.28
CA TYR A 26 9.79 5.53 -13.34
C TYR A 26 9.19 6.59 -12.41
N LYS A 27 8.03 7.14 -12.78
CA LYS A 27 7.22 7.95 -11.88
C LYS A 27 6.61 7.03 -10.81
N ALA A 28 7.16 7.04 -9.62
CA ALA A 28 6.78 6.14 -8.53
C ALA A 28 6.60 6.94 -7.23
N VAL A 29 5.43 6.83 -6.63
CA VAL A 29 4.98 7.63 -5.49
C VAL A 29 4.47 6.73 -4.37
N ASP A 30 4.91 6.98 -3.16
CA ASP A 30 4.37 6.34 -1.96
C ASP A 30 3.27 7.23 -1.37
N ALA A 31 2.03 6.73 -1.43
CA ALA A 31 0.90 7.45 -0.86
C ALA A 31 0.85 7.38 0.68
N ASP A 32 1.60 6.49 1.30
CA ASP A 32 1.77 6.42 2.76
C ASP A 32 2.81 7.44 3.24
N SER A 33 2.54 8.71 2.95
CA SER A 33 3.37 9.85 3.29
C SER A 33 2.50 11.06 3.61
N GLU A 34 3.00 12.02 4.37
CA GLU A 34 2.26 13.26 4.70
C GLU A 34 1.85 14.10 3.48
N ALA A 35 2.54 13.91 2.35
CA ALA A 35 2.18 14.57 1.10
C ALA A 35 0.86 14.06 0.52
N PHE A 36 0.55 12.77 0.72
CA PHE A 36 -0.59 12.08 0.12
C PHE A 36 -1.57 11.47 1.12
N SER A 37 -1.26 11.50 2.40
CA SER A 37 -2.10 10.96 3.47
C SER A 37 -2.22 11.91 4.65
N GLU A 38 -3.31 11.78 5.41
CA GLU A 38 -3.59 12.60 6.58
C GLU A 38 -4.42 11.84 7.61
N TRP A 39 -4.29 12.26 8.88
CA TRP A 39 -5.15 11.78 9.94
C TRP A 39 -6.50 12.49 9.88
N VAL A 40 -7.58 11.72 9.95
CA VAL A 40 -8.95 12.23 10.07
C VAL A 40 -9.63 11.63 11.28
N THR A 41 -10.51 12.39 11.93
CA THR A 41 -11.36 11.91 13.00
C THR A 41 -12.46 11.03 12.40
N VAL A 42 -12.64 9.83 12.93
CA VAL A 42 -13.69 8.90 12.53
C VAL A 42 -14.78 8.92 13.60
N ASP A 43 -16.04 9.11 13.19
CA ASP A 43 -17.17 8.89 14.07
C ASP A 43 -17.26 7.39 14.39
N SER A 44 -17.28 7.04 15.66
CA SER A 44 -17.31 5.66 16.17
C SER A 44 -18.57 4.86 15.77
N SER A 45 -19.48 5.49 15.05
CA SER A 45 -20.71 4.89 14.53
C SER A 45 -20.63 4.47 13.05
N ALA A 46 -19.56 4.79 12.33
CA ALA A 46 -19.38 4.43 10.94
C ALA A 46 -18.50 3.17 10.85
N ASP A 47 -19.11 2.12 10.39
CA ASP A 47 -18.61 0.82 9.94
C ASP A 47 -17.10 0.54 10.13
N ALA A 48 -16.80 -0.25 11.17
CA ALA A 48 -15.47 -0.75 11.51
C ALA A 48 -14.89 -1.76 10.48
N GLU A 49 -15.41 -1.79 9.26
CA GLU A 49 -15.03 -2.76 8.23
C GLU A 49 -13.97 -2.25 7.25
N THR A 50 -13.41 -1.07 7.46
CA THR A 50 -12.43 -0.50 6.54
C THR A 50 -11.00 -0.90 6.89
N ALA A 51 -10.27 -1.29 5.85
CA ALA A 51 -8.85 -1.57 5.89
C ALA A 51 -8.07 -0.44 6.59
N GLY A 52 -7.35 -0.78 7.65
CA GLY A 52 -6.55 0.22 8.36
C GLY A 52 -7.27 0.88 9.53
N ALA A 53 -8.12 0.15 10.26
CA ALA A 53 -8.69 0.66 11.50
C ALA A 53 -7.57 1.20 12.42
N PRO A 54 -7.74 2.41 12.97
CA PRO A 54 -6.69 3.12 13.65
C PRO A 54 -6.22 2.41 14.91
N LEU A 55 -4.94 2.56 15.23
CA LEU A 55 -4.44 2.26 16.59
C LEU A 55 -5.07 3.19 17.64
N GLU A 56 -5.51 4.36 17.19
CA GLU A 56 -6.33 5.28 17.97
C GLU A 56 -7.78 5.12 17.51
N PRO A 57 -8.72 4.77 18.43
CA PRO A 57 -10.09 4.36 18.07
C PRO A 57 -10.94 5.44 17.38
N ASP A 58 -10.46 6.66 17.29
CA ASP A 58 -11.16 7.83 16.75
C ASP A 58 -10.46 8.51 15.56
N ARG A 59 -9.37 7.92 15.02
CA ARG A 59 -8.60 8.51 13.92
C ARG A 59 -8.21 7.47 12.88
N ASP A 60 -8.37 7.84 11.58
CA ASP A 60 -7.90 7.07 10.45
C ASP A 60 -6.81 7.82 9.68
N TRP A 61 -5.83 7.08 9.18
CA TRP A 61 -4.84 7.53 8.23
C TRP A 61 -5.36 7.26 6.83
N ILE A 62 -5.82 8.31 6.13
CA ILE A 62 -6.45 8.20 4.81
C ILE A 62 -5.66 8.97 3.75
N TRP A 63 -5.90 8.62 2.49
CA TRP A 63 -5.37 9.38 1.38
C TRP A 63 -5.99 10.77 1.29
N ARG A 64 -5.16 11.77 0.98
CA ARG A 64 -5.63 13.12 0.60
C ARG A 64 -6.21 13.03 -0.81
N GLU A 65 -7.52 13.03 -0.90
CA GLU A 65 -8.24 12.75 -2.14
C GLU A 65 -7.90 13.74 -3.25
N ASP A 66 -7.76 15.03 -2.93
CA ASP A 66 -7.34 16.08 -3.85
C ASP A 66 -5.94 15.83 -4.44
N ARG A 67 -4.99 15.43 -3.59
CA ARG A 67 -3.61 15.14 -3.99
C ARG A 67 -3.51 13.91 -4.86
N VAL A 68 -4.20 12.85 -4.49
CA VAL A 68 -4.24 11.61 -5.27
C VAL A 68 -4.94 11.85 -6.60
N GLN A 69 -6.04 12.59 -6.61
CA GLN A 69 -6.74 12.98 -7.84
C GLN A 69 -5.83 13.76 -8.79
N GLU A 70 -5.16 14.78 -8.31
CA GLU A 70 -4.20 15.58 -9.09
C GLU A 70 -3.08 14.71 -9.67
N LEU A 71 -2.52 13.81 -8.86
CA LEU A 71 -1.48 12.88 -9.31
C LEU A 71 -1.99 11.97 -10.44
N LEU A 72 -3.19 11.44 -10.32
CA LEU A 72 -3.80 10.55 -11.33
C LEU A 72 -4.22 11.30 -12.60
N ASP A 73 -4.51 12.60 -12.50
CA ASP A 73 -4.88 13.43 -13.64
C ASP A 73 -3.66 13.98 -14.40
N THR A 74 -2.48 13.96 -13.78
CA THR A 74 -1.23 14.48 -14.39
C THR A 74 -0.58 13.43 -15.28
N GLU A 75 -0.64 13.61 -16.59
CA GLU A 75 -0.09 12.70 -17.61
C GLU A 75 1.29 13.13 -18.10
N ASP A 76 2.29 13.08 -17.24
CA ASP A 76 3.67 13.49 -17.49
C ASP A 76 4.67 12.32 -17.56
N ALA A 77 4.17 11.08 -17.58
CA ALA A 77 4.97 9.86 -17.67
C ALA A 77 4.21 8.75 -18.42
N ASP A 78 4.92 7.78 -18.96
CA ASP A 78 4.30 6.61 -19.60
C ASP A 78 3.61 5.70 -18.60
N ILE A 79 4.22 5.56 -17.41
CA ILE A 79 3.70 4.72 -16.32
C ILE A 79 3.83 5.48 -14.99
N LEU A 80 2.75 5.49 -14.23
CA LEU A 80 2.73 5.93 -12.83
C LEU A 80 2.55 4.70 -11.93
N PHE A 81 3.45 4.54 -10.97
CA PHE A 81 3.32 3.60 -9.87
C PHE A 81 2.91 4.37 -8.61
N LEU A 82 1.81 3.98 -8.01
CA LEU A 82 1.36 4.50 -6.71
C LEU A 82 1.31 3.35 -5.72
N SER A 83 1.88 3.51 -4.54
CA SER A 83 1.75 2.50 -3.49
C SER A 83 0.91 2.99 -2.32
N GLY A 84 0.20 2.08 -1.70
CA GLY A 84 -0.51 2.35 -0.46
C GLY A 84 -1.65 1.38 -0.20
N CYS A 85 -2.17 1.50 1.01
CA CYS A 85 -3.39 0.82 1.44
C CYS A 85 -4.10 1.74 2.44
N ALA A 86 -5.23 2.29 2.06
CA ALA A 86 -5.99 3.23 2.88
C ALA A 86 -7.49 2.94 2.82
N PRO A 87 -8.26 3.32 3.86
CA PRO A 87 -9.70 3.08 3.89
C PRO A 87 -10.47 3.67 2.71
N ASN A 88 -10.03 4.83 2.19
CA ASN A 88 -10.67 5.50 1.06
C ASN A 88 -10.07 5.17 -0.32
N MET A 89 -9.13 4.22 -0.38
CA MET A 89 -8.48 3.78 -1.62
C MET A 89 -9.47 3.27 -2.67
N GLY A 90 -10.56 2.65 -2.24
CA GLY A 90 -11.60 2.10 -3.12
C GLY A 90 -12.22 3.12 -4.07
N LYS A 91 -12.26 4.40 -3.70
CA LYS A 91 -12.75 5.49 -4.55
C LYS A 91 -11.91 5.67 -5.83
N PHE A 92 -10.62 5.36 -5.74
CA PHE A 92 -9.67 5.54 -6.83
C PHE A 92 -9.39 4.25 -7.61
N GLN A 93 -9.83 3.10 -7.09
CA GLN A 93 -9.57 1.80 -7.70
C GLN A 93 -9.93 1.73 -9.19
N PRO A 94 -11.05 2.29 -9.66
CA PRO A 94 -11.39 2.29 -11.09
C PRO A 94 -10.44 3.12 -11.99
N ARG A 95 -9.61 3.95 -11.39
CA ARG A 95 -8.63 4.80 -12.09
C ARG A 95 -7.33 4.06 -12.43
N PHE A 96 -7.11 2.88 -11.86
CA PHE A 96 -5.91 2.09 -12.08
C PHE A 96 -6.13 1.04 -13.16
N ASP A 97 -5.16 0.95 -14.09
CA ASP A 97 -5.14 -0.09 -15.12
C ASP A 97 -4.69 -1.44 -14.53
N TYR A 98 -3.84 -1.38 -13.50
CA TYR A 98 -3.33 -2.56 -12.78
C TYR A 98 -3.41 -2.32 -11.28
N VAL A 99 -3.92 -3.31 -10.57
CA VAL A 99 -3.89 -3.38 -9.10
C VAL A 99 -3.10 -4.61 -8.71
N ILE A 100 -1.90 -4.41 -8.19
CA ILE A 100 -0.98 -5.49 -7.83
C ILE A 100 -0.95 -5.62 -6.31
N LEU A 101 -1.41 -6.76 -5.83
CA LEU A 101 -1.29 -7.11 -4.41
C LEU A 101 0.11 -7.66 -4.14
N MET A 102 0.80 -7.02 -3.22
CA MET A 102 2.04 -7.55 -2.66
C MET A 102 1.73 -8.29 -1.36
N SER A 103 2.07 -9.55 -1.30
CA SER A 103 1.87 -10.39 -0.12
C SER A 103 3.15 -11.13 0.25
N ALA A 104 3.24 -11.55 1.50
CA ALA A 104 4.32 -12.39 2.00
C ALA A 104 3.81 -13.25 3.15
N PRO A 105 4.49 -14.37 3.48
CA PRO A 105 4.15 -15.14 4.67
C PRO A 105 4.19 -14.27 5.94
N ALA A 106 3.29 -14.53 6.88
CA ALA A 106 3.19 -13.76 8.12
C ALA A 106 4.51 -13.68 8.89
N SER A 107 5.28 -14.77 8.92
CA SER A 107 6.61 -14.82 9.54
C SER A 107 7.61 -13.83 8.92
N VAL A 108 7.57 -13.68 7.60
CA VAL A 108 8.42 -12.72 6.86
C VAL A 108 8.02 -11.29 7.19
N ILE A 109 6.72 -11.02 7.25
CA ILE A 109 6.18 -9.69 7.58
C ILE A 109 6.58 -9.31 9.01
N VAL A 110 6.40 -10.20 9.98
CA VAL A 110 6.79 -9.97 11.39
C VAL A 110 8.28 -9.65 11.51
N GLU A 111 9.15 -10.42 10.84
CA GLU A 111 10.59 -10.16 10.83
C GLU A 111 10.93 -8.80 10.22
N ARG A 112 10.32 -8.44 9.09
CA ARG A 112 10.53 -7.14 8.46
C ARG A 112 10.08 -5.97 9.33
N LEU A 113 8.95 -6.08 9.99
CA LEU A 113 8.45 -5.06 10.94
C LEU A 113 9.43 -4.87 12.10
N ALA A 114 9.99 -5.97 12.63
CA ALA A 114 10.93 -5.93 13.75
C ALA A 114 12.27 -5.28 13.36
N THR A 115 12.77 -5.52 12.16
CA THR A 115 14.12 -5.15 11.73
C THR A 115 14.21 -3.86 10.93
N ARG A 116 13.12 -3.40 10.29
CA ARG A 116 13.15 -2.18 9.48
C ARG A 116 13.42 -0.94 10.31
N THR A 117 14.14 0.04 9.73
CA THR A 117 14.47 1.33 10.35
C THR A 117 13.77 2.51 9.71
N SER A 118 13.21 2.35 8.51
CA SER A 118 12.57 3.41 7.71
C SER A 118 11.18 3.82 8.23
N ASN A 119 10.54 2.98 9.03
CA ASN A 119 9.21 3.20 9.57
C ASN A 119 9.12 2.60 10.97
N SER A 120 8.65 3.37 11.95
CA SER A 120 8.52 2.93 13.34
C SER A 120 7.29 2.07 13.61
N TYR A 121 6.31 2.04 12.71
CA TYR A 121 5.10 1.23 12.87
C TYR A 121 5.42 -0.27 12.85
N GLY A 122 4.82 -1.01 13.72
CA GLY A 122 5.02 -2.46 13.83
C GLY A 122 6.11 -2.86 14.83
N LYS A 123 6.64 -1.92 15.62
CA LYS A 123 7.64 -2.21 16.68
C LYS A 123 6.99 -2.67 17.98
N ARG A 124 5.77 -2.22 18.26
CA ARG A 124 5.03 -2.60 19.46
C ARG A 124 4.23 -3.87 19.24
N PRO A 125 4.07 -4.74 20.27
CA PRO A 125 3.32 -5.99 20.14
C PRO A 125 1.88 -5.80 19.64
N GLU A 126 1.19 -4.76 20.09
CA GLU A 126 -0.17 -4.42 19.65
C GLU A 126 -0.22 -4.01 18.16
N GLU A 127 0.81 -3.36 17.65
CA GLU A 127 0.91 -3.01 16.22
C GLU A 127 1.14 -4.26 15.37
N VAL A 128 2.01 -5.17 15.83
CA VAL A 128 2.24 -6.46 15.16
C VAL A 128 0.95 -7.29 15.14
N ALA A 129 0.25 -7.38 16.27
CA ALA A 129 -1.03 -8.08 16.36
C ALA A 129 -2.06 -7.49 15.39
N ARG A 130 -2.09 -6.17 15.25
CA ARG A 130 -2.98 -5.48 14.29
C ARG A 130 -2.64 -5.84 12.84
N VAL A 131 -1.36 -5.86 12.48
CA VAL A 131 -0.94 -6.26 11.13
C VAL A 131 -1.35 -7.70 10.84
N LEU A 132 -1.15 -8.62 11.76
CA LEU A 132 -1.56 -10.02 11.61
C LEU A 132 -3.08 -10.16 11.44
N GLU A 133 -3.87 -9.41 12.21
CA GLU A 133 -5.33 -9.36 12.07
C GLU A 133 -5.74 -8.87 10.67
N LEU A 134 -5.09 -7.82 10.17
CA LEU A 134 -5.37 -7.27 8.85
C LEU A 134 -5.00 -8.23 7.71
N ILE A 135 -3.98 -9.06 7.87
CA ILE A 135 -3.65 -10.13 6.92
C ILE A 135 -4.83 -11.12 6.81
N GLU A 136 -5.51 -11.41 7.91
CA GLU A 136 -6.64 -12.33 7.93
C GLU A 136 -7.95 -11.70 7.45
N THR A 137 -8.16 -10.41 7.71
CA THR A 137 -9.45 -9.73 7.48
C THR A 137 -9.48 -8.86 6.23
N VAL A 138 -8.40 -8.17 5.91
CA VAL A 138 -8.33 -7.17 4.83
C VAL A 138 -7.60 -7.69 3.60
N GLU A 139 -6.50 -8.39 3.75
CA GLU A 139 -5.75 -8.91 2.59
C GLU A 139 -6.64 -9.76 1.64
N PRO A 140 -7.57 -10.61 2.12
CA PRO A 140 -8.52 -11.30 1.23
C PRO A 140 -9.40 -10.35 0.41
N LEU A 141 -9.76 -9.19 0.94
CA LEU A 141 -10.53 -8.17 0.21
C LEU A 141 -9.69 -7.52 -0.88
N LEU A 142 -8.43 -7.19 -0.57
CA LEU A 142 -7.48 -6.66 -1.55
C LEU A 142 -7.24 -7.68 -2.68
N ARG A 143 -7.16 -8.96 -2.35
CA ARG A 143 -6.98 -10.03 -3.35
C ARG A 143 -8.14 -10.10 -4.34
N ARG A 144 -9.35 -9.76 -3.92
CA ARG A 144 -10.53 -9.74 -4.80
C ARG A 144 -10.48 -8.61 -5.84
N ILE A 145 -9.89 -7.48 -5.52
CA ILE A 145 -9.78 -6.33 -6.42
C ILE A 145 -8.46 -6.31 -7.20
N ALA A 146 -7.48 -7.10 -6.79
CA ALA A 146 -6.19 -7.18 -7.45
C ALA A 146 -6.30 -7.82 -8.83
N THR A 147 -5.63 -7.23 -9.81
CA THR A 147 -5.45 -7.84 -11.14
C THR A 147 -4.34 -8.89 -11.14
N SER A 148 -3.41 -8.78 -10.22
CA SER A 148 -2.28 -9.70 -10.04
C SER A 148 -1.79 -9.69 -8.60
N GLU A 149 -1.13 -10.76 -8.18
CA GLU A 149 -0.51 -10.89 -6.87
C GLU A 149 0.96 -11.28 -7.03
N ILE A 150 1.82 -10.67 -6.23
CA ILE A 150 3.26 -10.95 -6.19
C ILE A 150 3.65 -11.33 -4.76
N ASP A 151 4.31 -12.48 -4.62
CA ASP A 151 5.00 -12.85 -3.39
C ASP A 151 6.24 -11.98 -3.23
N SER A 152 6.23 -11.10 -2.25
CA SER A 152 7.31 -10.15 -1.98
C SER A 152 8.40 -10.70 -1.04
N SER A 153 8.37 -11.98 -0.71
CA SER A 153 9.44 -12.64 0.07
C SER A 153 10.71 -12.88 -0.73
N ALA A 154 10.63 -12.81 -2.06
CA ALA A 154 11.79 -12.84 -2.95
C ALA A 154 12.70 -11.61 -2.76
N CYS A 155 13.89 -11.63 -3.35
CA CYS A 155 14.77 -10.47 -3.32
C CYS A 155 14.15 -9.27 -4.07
N LEU A 156 14.56 -8.06 -3.70
CA LEU A 156 13.97 -6.82 -4.23
C LEU A 156 14.02 -6.77 -5.76
N ASP A 157 15.14 -7.12 -6.38
CA ASP A 157 15.29 -7.07 -7.83
C ASP A 157 14.33 -8.01 -8.56
N ASP A 158 14.08 -9.19 -8.01
CA ASP A 158 13.11 -10.15 -8.55
C ASP A 158 11.68 -9.63 -8.40
N VAL A 159 11.35 -9.03 -7.27
CA VAL A 159 10.03 -8.41 -7.04
C VAL A 159 9.80 -7.28 -8.03
N VAL A 160 10.75 -6.36 -8.18
CA VAL A 160 10.66 -5.23 -9.12
C VAL A 160 10.55 -5.73 -10.56
N THR A 161 11.33 -6.75 -10.92
CA THR A 161 11.25 -7.37 -12.25
C THR A 161 9.87 -7.98 -12.51
N SER A 162 9.28 -8.62 -11.49
CA SER A 162 7.93 -9.19 -11.58
C SER A 162 6.88 -8.11 -11.78
N VAL A 163 6.97 -7.00 -11.04
CA VAL A 163 6.08 -5.84 -11.23
C VAL A 163 6.17 -5.33 -12.66
N LEU A 164 7.38 -5.09 -13.15
CA LEU A 164 7.58 -4.55 -14.51
C LEU A 164 7.07 -5.49 -15.61
N ARG A 165 7.26 -6.80 -15.46
CA ARG A 165 6.73 -7.80 -16.41
C ARG A 165 5.21 -7.80 -16.55
N LEU A 166 4.50 -7.42 -15.48
CA LEU A 166 3.04 -7.36 -15.51
C LEU A 166 2.51 -6.13 -16.25
N VAL A 167 3.29 -5.06 -16.32
CA VAL A 167 2.79 -3.76 -16.79
C VAL A 167 3.45 -3.26 -18.09
N LEU A 168 4.61 -3.80 -18.46
CA LEU A 168 5.30 -3.48 -19.73
C LEU A 168 4.76 -4.35 -20.85
#